data_4ae8d44ffc61ca7fc7bfcb08a17b97ed
#
_entry.id   4ae8d44ffc61ca7fc7bfcb08a17b97ed
#
_cell.length_a   1.000
_cell.length_b   1.000
_cell.length_c   1.000
_cell.angle_alpha   90.00
_cell.angle_beta   90.00
_cell.angle_gamma   90.00
#
_symmetry.space_group_name_H-M   'P 1'
#
loop_
_entity.id
_entity.type
_entity.pdbx_description
1 polymer ?
#
loop_
_entity_poly.entity_id
_entity_poly.type
_entity_poly.pdbx_seq_one_letter_code
_entity_poly.pdbx_strand_id
1 'polypeptide(L)'
;LGNFVGSIRPSVAASLRPGVQRFYFLADYHALIKCEDPVRIQRSTLEIAASWLASGLDPEKVTFYRQSDIPEIPELNWMLSCVTGKGLLNRAHAYKASQDKNLEAGRDADDGVTAGLFMYPVLMGADILMFKAHKVPVGRDQVQHIEMARDMASSFNHLYGEHFVLPEAVIDDNVATLPGLDGRKMSKSYNNTIPLFSSRDQLKKLIGSLLTDSRAPGEPKDTEGSALFQIYQAFATPEETEALRRAYAEGIAWGDAKQVLLERVDQVIAPMREQYESLINHPERIEQILLQGAERARALATPFIKELRSAVGLRSLAQTSAAQSTKAAKVALPSFKQYREADGKFYFKLLAADGRLLLQSTGFAAPKEAGQAIAQLQAQADALAQLAQHLAPVEGVDTADVQAALQALAAANNG
;
A
#
# COMPACT_ATOMS: atom_id res chain seq x y z
N LEU A 1 -6.59 20.70 -12.19
CA LEU A 1 -6.21 21.46 -10.99
C LEU A 1 -6.42 20.63 -9.71
N GLY A 2 -7.51 19.83 -9.60
CA GLY A 2 -7.82 19.08 -8.38
C GLY A 2 -6.68 18.20 -7.87
N ASN A 3 -6.10 17.36 -8.73
CA ASN A 3 -4.95 16.50 -8.36
C ASN A 3 -3.70 17.31 -7.99
N PHE A 4 -3.50 18.47 -8.60
CA PHE A 4 -2.37 19.33 -8.27
C PHE A 4 -2.50 19.85 -6.83
N VAL A 5 -3.64 20.43 -6.49
CA VAL A 5 -3.89 21.01 -5.15
C VAL A 5 -3.98 19.93 -4.09
N GLY A 6 -4.68 18.82 -4.40
CA GLY A 6 -4.98 17.78 -3.41
C GLY A 6 -3.86 16.75 -3.21
N SER A 7 -2.93 16.59 -4.17
CA SER A 7 -1.93 15.52 -4.10
C SER A 7 -0.52 16.00 -4.48
N ILE A 8 -0.32 16.51 -5.71
CA ILE A 8 1.03 16.79 -6.22
C ILE A 8 1.71 17.88 -5.38
N ARG A 9 1.06 19.03 -5.20
CA ARG A 9 1.62 20.17 -4.46
C ARG A 9 1.97 19.84 -3.00
N PRO A 10 1.12 19.17 -2.20
CA PRO A 10 1.48 18.74 -0.85
C PRO A 10 2.66 17.75 -0.84
N SER A 11 2.69 16.81 -1.79
CA SER A 11 3.78 15.84 -1.89
C SER A 11 5.10 16.51 -2.28
N VAL A 12 5.09 17.46 -3.22
CA VAL A 12 6.26 18.26 -3.59
C VAL A 12 6.75 19.07 -2.38
N ALA A 13 5.85 19.73 -1.65
CA ALA A 13 6.22 20.46 -0.42
C ALA A 13 6.83 19.51 0.63
N ALA A 14 6.26 18.33 0.80
CA ALA A 14 6.79 17.30 1.70
C ALA A 14 8.16 16.80 1.24
N SER A 15 8.42 16.73 -0.08
CA SER A 15 9.70 16.27 -0.64
C SER A 15 10.89 17.16 -0.29
N LEU A 16 10.64 18.40 0.07
CA LEU A 16 11.67 19.38 0.42
C LEU A 16 12.08 19.35 1.91
N ARG A 17 11.36 18.62 2.76
CA ARG A 17 11.67 18.56 4.21
C ARG A 17 12.98 17.80 4.42
N PRO A 18 13.94 18.31 5.24
CA PRO A 18 15.21 17.61 5.47
C PRO A 18 15.05 16.37 6.36
N GLY A 19 16.08 15.49 6.36
CA GLY A 19 16.19 14.39 7.31
C GLY A 19 15.38 13.14 6.98
N VAL A 20 14.76 13.06 5.80
CA VAL A 20 13.98 11.91 5.34
C VAL A 20 14.37 11.55 3.92
N GLN A 21 14.69 10.27 3.69
CA GLN A 21 14.87 9.73 2.35
C GLN A 21 13.49 9.47 1.72
N ARG A 22 13.30 9.94 0.49
CA ARG A 22 12.00 9.88 -0.19
C ARG A 22 12.10 9.21 -1.54
N PHE A 23 11.11 8.37 -1.79
CA PHE A 23 10.96 7.61 -3.03
C PHE A 23 9.68 8.02 -3.72
N TYR A 24 9.77 8.37 -4.98
CA TYR A 24 8.65 8.62 -5.88
C TYR A 24 8.84 7.77 -7.12
N PHE A 25 7.81 7.09 -7.56
CA PHE A 25 7.95 6.23 -8.72
C PHE A 25 6.71 6.23 -9.62
N LEU A 26 6.94 5.89 -10.86
CA LEU A 26 5.90 5.69 -11.86
C LEU A 26 5.53 4.21 -11.85
N ALA A 27 4.29 3.90 -11.51
CA ALA A 27 3.78 2.55 -11.30
C ALA A 27 3.34 1.89 -12.62
N ASP A 28 4.26 1.72 -13.55
CA ASP A 28 3.98 1.23 -14.91
C ASP A 28 3.61 -0.26 -14.95
N TYR A 29 4.15 -1.12 -14.09
CA TYR A 29 3.66 -2.49 -13.94
C TYR A 29 2.21 -2.54 -13.43
N HIS A 30 1.83 -1.68 -12.48
CA HIS A 30 0.45 -1.59 -12.03
C HIS A 30 -0.50 -1.12 -13.13
N ALA A 31 -0.02 -0.31 -14.08
CA ALA A 31 -0.82 0.13 -15.21
C ALA A 31 -1.30 -1.04 -16.09
N LEU A 32 -0.51 -2.11 -16.21
CA LEU A 32 -0.84 -3.30 -17.00
C LEU A 32 -2.12 -4.02 -16.53
N ILE A 33 -2.54 -3.80 -15.28
CA ILE A 33 -3.75 -4.43 -14.73
C ILE A 33 -5.01 -3.98 -15.49
N LYS A 34 -5.03 -2.74 -15.99
CA LYS A 34 -6.21 -2.11 -16.59
C LYS A 34 -5.97 -1.50 -17.98
N CYS A 35 -4.75 -1.50 -18.46
CA CYS A 35 -4.39 -0.87 -19.73
C CYS A 35 -3.63 -1.86 -20.60
N GLU A 36 -4.21 -2.20 -21.74
CA GLU A 36 -3.64 -3.11 -22.74
C GLU A 36 -2.97 -2.36 -23.90
N ASP A 37 -3.11 -1.04 -23.93
CA ASP A 37 -2.54 -0.18 -24.99
C ASP A 37 -1.12 0.28 -24.60
N PRO A 38 -0.06 -0.25 -25.24
CA PRO A 38 1.32 0.09 -24.93
C PRO A 38 1.66 1.53 -25.22
N VAL A 39 1.06 2.14 -26.24
CA VAL A 39 1.29 3.55 -26.60
C VAL A 39 0.73 4.45 -25.50
N ARG A 40 -0.45 4.13 -24.99
CA ARG A 40 -1.06 4.86 -23.89
C ARG A 40 -0.24 4.73 -22.59
N ILE A 41 0.28 3.56 -22.27
CA ILE A 41 1.15 3.36 -21.09
C ILE A 41 2.39 4.24 -21.20
N GLN A 42 3.10 4.17 -22.34
CA GLN A 42 4.32 4.95 -22.59
C GLN A 42 4.05 6.45 -22.49
N ARG A 43 2.98 6.92 -23.15
CA ARG A 43 2.59 8.32 -23.13
C ARG A 43 2.19 8.79 -21.73
N SER A 44 1.41 8.01 -21.00
CA SER A 44 1.02 8.34 -19.61
C SER A 44 2.22 8.40 -18.68
N THR A 45 3.18 7.50 -18.83
CA THR A 45 4.44 7.52 -18.07
C THR A 45 5.19 8.83 -18.29
N LEU A 46 5.34 9.24 -19.55
CA LEU A 46 5.98 10.50 -19.92
C LEU A 46 5.24 11.72 -19.34
N GLU A 47 3.91 11.80 -19.55
CA GLU A 47 3.08 12.91 -19.10
C GLU A 47 3.03 13.04 -17.58
N ILE A 48 2.98 11.92 -16.85
CA ILE A 48 2.99 11.91 -15.38
C ILE A 48 4.36 12.37 -14.86
N ALA A 49 5.46 11.85 -15.41
CA ALA A 49 6.81 12.26 -15.03
C ALA A 49 7.01 13.76 -15.26
N ALA A 50 6.65 14.26 -16.45
CA ALA A 50 6.72 15.68 -16.78
C ALA A 50 5.88 16.52 -15.81
N SER A 51 4.69 16.03 -15.42
CA SER A 51 3.79 16.75 -14.49
C SER A 51 4.40 16.90 -13.11
N TRP A 52 5.01 15.85 -12.57
CA TRP A 52 5.67 15.89 -11.27
C TRP A 52 6.88 16.84 -11.28
N LEU A 53 7.74 16.72 -12.28
CA LEU A 53 8.93 17.58 -12.44
C LEU A 53 8.55 19.05 -12.65
N ALA A 54 7.59 19.32 -13.53
CA ALA A 54 7.09 20.67 -13.76
C ALA A 54 6.40 21.29 -12.55
N SER A 55 5.82 20.45 -11.68
CA SER A 55 5.21 20.91 -10.42
C SER A 55 6.21 21.12 -9.28
N GLY A 56 7.52 20.95 -9.54
CA GLY A 56 8.59 21.27 -8.60
C GLY A 56 9.20 20.08 -7.86
N LEU A 57 8.90 18.84 -8.27
CA LEU A 57 9.63 17.68 -7.74
C LEU A 57 11.10 17.78 -8.17
N ASP A 58 11.99 17.89 -7.19
CA ASP A 58 13.43 18.01 -7.43
C ASP A 58 14.08 16.61 -7.42
N PRO A 59 14.50 16.09 -8.60
CA PRO A 59 15.07 14.75 -8.70
C PRO A 59 16.42 14.61 -8.00
N GLU A 60 17.08 15.71 -7.63
CA GLU A 60 18.32 15.66 -6.83
C GLU A 60 18.04 15.45 -5.33
N LYS A 61 16.84 15.79 -4.86
CA LYS A 61 16.44 15.68 -3.46
C LYS A 61 15.63 14.42 -3.15
N VAL A 62 15.12 13.75 -4.17
CA VAL A 62 14.34 12.52 -4.04
C VAL A 62 14.86 11.43 -4.96
N THR A 63 14.52 10.18 -4.66
CA THR A 63 14.73 9.07 -5.58
C THR A 63 13.49 8.94 -6.45
N PHE A 64 13.57 9.43 -7.68
CA PHE A 64 12.47 9.41 -8.64
C PHE A 64 12.78 8.46 -9.80
N TYR A 65 11.98 7.40 -9.95
CA TYR A 65 12.26 6.32 -10.89
C TYR A 65 10.98 5.72 -11.48
N ARG A 66 11.14 4.89 -12.47
CA ARG A 66 10.11 4.06 -13.09
C ARG A 66 10.16 2.66 -12.45
N GLN A 67 9.03 2.12 -12.02
CA GLN A 67 8.96 0.82 -11.33
C GLN A 67 9.63 -0.29 -12.14
N SER A 68 9.41 -0.33 -13.46
CA SER A 68 9.99 -1.34 -14.36
C SER A 68 11.52 -1.27 -14.50
N ASP A 69 12.16 -0.19 -14.09
CA ASP A 69 13.62 -0.08 -14.06
C ASP A 69 14.26 -0.73 -12.82
N ILE A 70 13.44 -1.27 -11.90
CA ILE A 70 13.89 -1.94 -10.68
C ILE A 70 13.51 -3.43 -10.73
N PRO A 71 14.31 -4.27 -11.40
CA PRO A 71 14.01 -5.70 -11.55
C PRO A 71 13.95 -6.47 -10.23
N GLU A 72 14.49 -5.90 -9.17
CA GLU A 72 14.43 -6.45 -7.82
C GLU A 72 13.00 -6.46 -7.25
N ILE A 73 12.13 -5.52 -7.68
CA ILE A 73 10.74 -5.43 -7.21
C ILE A 73 9.89 -6.64 -7.66
N PRO A 74 9.84 -7.03 -8.94
CA PRO A 74 9.16 -8.27 -9.36
C PRO A 74 9.71 -9.52 -8.70
N GLU A 75 10.99 -9.58 -8.43
CA GLU A 75 11.59 -10.70 -7.71
C GLU A 75 11.10 -10.75 -6.25
N LEU A 76 11.09 -9.61 -5.57
CA LEU A 76 10.53 -9.51 -4.22
C LEU A 76 9.03 -9.86 -4.21
N ASN A 77 8.27 -9.39 -5.20
CA ASN A 77 6.86 -9.74 -5.35
C ASN A 77 6.65 -11.26 -5.35
N TRP A 78 7.52 -12.03 -6.04
CA TRP A 78 7.44 -13.48 -6.01
C TRP A 78 7.70 -14.05 -4.62
N MET A 79 8.75 -13.60 -3.93
CA MET A 79 9.08 -14.06 -2.57
C MET A 79 7.95 -13.75 -1.59
N LEU A 80 7.35 -12.56 -1.67
CA LEU A 80 6.20 -12.19 -0.85
C LEU A 80 4.95 -13.01 -1.19
N SER A 81 4.72 -13.33 -2.45
CA SER A 81 3.61 -14.19 -2.88
C SER A 81 3.66 -15.56 -2.22
N CYS A 82 4.87 -16.11 -2.00
CA CYS A 82 5.06 -17.41 -1.36
C CYS A 82 4.74 -17.41 0.15
N VAL A 83 4.71 -16.25 0.80
CA VAL A 83 4.37 -16.13 2.24
C VAL A 83 3.01 -15.47 2.48
N THR A 84 2.31 -15.09 1.41
CA THR A 84 1.01 -14.40 1.48
C THR A 84 -0.12 -15.41 1.36
N GLY A 85 -0.93 -15.51 2.39
CA GLY A 85 -2.10 -16.40 2.36
C GLY A 85 -3.17 -15.91 1.38
N LYS A 86 -3.74 -16.83 0.56
CA LYS A 86 -4.85 -16.52 -0.36
C LYS A 86 -6.02 -15.82 0.33
N GLY A 87 -6.32 -16.17 1.59
CA GLY A 87 -7.37 -15.53 2.37
C GLY A 87 -7.17 -14.04 2.62
N LEU A 88 -5.91 -13.57 2.68
CA LEU A 88 -5.60 -12.13 2.75
C LEU A 88 -5.97 -11.46 1.43
N LEU A 89 -5.56 -12.01 0.30
CA LEU A 89 -5.84 -11.49 -1.04
C LEU A 89 -7.33 -11.48 -1.37
N ASN A 90 -8.08 -12.49 -0.93
CA ASN A 90 -9.54 -12.55 -1.10
C ASN A 90 -10.27 -11.37 -0.44
N ARG A 91 -9.67 -10.70 0.54
CA ARG A 91 -10.25 -9.55 1.23
C ARG A 91 -9.89 -8.21 0.60
N ALA A 92 -9.04 -8.19 -0.42
CA ALA A 92 -8.65 -6.96 -1.10
C ALA A 92 -9.85 -6.25 -1.75
N HIS A 93 -10.00 -4.96 -1.50
CA HIS A 93 -11.18 -4.19 -1.92
C HIS A 93 -11.43 -4.26 -3.42
N ALA A 94 -10.37 -4.14 -4.26
CA ALA A 94 -10.53 -4.16 -5.71
C ALA A 94 -10.99 -5.52 -6.24
N TYR A 95 -10.50 -6.62 -5.66
CA TYR A 95 -10.95 -7.96 -6.01
C TYR A 95 -12.42 -8.16 -5.62
N LYS A 96 -12.79 -7.80 -4.38
CA LYS A 96 -14.19 -7.86 -3.93
C LYS A 96 -15.12 -7.02 -4.80
N ALA A 97 -14.74 -5.77 -5.09
CA ALA A 97 -15.54 -4.91 -5.95
C ALA A 97 -15.73 -5.48 -7.36
N SER A 98 -14.72 -6.21 -7.89
CA SER A 98 -14.85 -6.92 -9.16
C SER A 98 -15.83 -8.09 -9.06
N GLN A 99 -15.76 -8.88 -7.98
CA GLN A 99 -16.68 -9.97 -7.73
C GLN A 99 -18.13 -9.48 -7.56
N ASP A 100 -18.34 -8.46 -6.73
CA ASP A 100 -19.67 -7.88 -6.49
C ASP A 100 -20.30 -7.41 -7.81
N LYS A 101 -19.54 -6.68 -8.63
CA LYS A 101 -19.98 -6.24 -9.96
C LYS A 101 -20.35 -7.41 -10.90
N ASN A 102 -19.60 -8.49 -10.86
CA ASN A 102 -19.86 -9.67 -11.67
C ASN A 102 -21.15 -10.37 -11.21
N LEU A 103 -21.32 -10.55 -9.90
CA LEU A 103 -22.50 -11.17 -9.31
C LEU A 103 -23.76 -10.34 -9.57
N GLU A 104 -23.69 -9.00 -9.41
CA GLU A 104 -24.79 -8.10 -9.76
C GLU A 104 -25.19 -8.20 -11.25
N ALA A 105 -24.22 -8.47 -12.12
CA ALA A 105 -24.46 -8.68 -13.55
C ALA A 105 -24.88 -10.13 -13.89
N GLY A 106 -25.07 -11.01 -12.90
CA GLY A 106 -25.45 -12.42 -13.08
C GLY A 106 -24.34 -13.29 -13.71
N ARG A 107 -23.06 -12.87 -13.56
CA ARG A 107 -21.88 -13.58 -14.08
C ARG A 107 -21.20 -14.37 -12.96
N ASP A 108 -20.26 -15.25 -13.35
CA ASP A 108 -19.35 -15.87 -12.38
C ASP A 108 -18.57 -14.79 -11.61
N ALA A 109 -18.35 -15.02 -10.31
CA ALA A 109 -17.68 -14.06 -9.45
C ALA A 109 -16.31 -13.62 -9.98
N ASP A 110 -15.58 -14.55 -10.58
CA ASP A 110 -14.22 -14.33 -11.09
C ASP A 110 -14.18 -14.07 -12.62
N ASP A 111 -15.34 -13.85 -13.25
CA ASP A 111 -15.41 -13.55 -14.69
C ASP A 111 -14.57 -12.31 -15.04
N GLY A 112 -13.59 -12.49 -15.94
CA GLY A 112 -12.67 -11.43 -16.35
C GLY A 112 -11.67 -10.95 -15.29
N VAL A 113 -11.60 -11.60 -14.13
CA VAL A 113 -10.59 -11.29 -13.11
C VAL A 113 -9.24 -11.88 -13.51
N THR A 114 -8.26 -11.03 -13.78
CA THR A 114 -6.90 -11.48 -14.10
C THR A 114 -6.10 -11.80 -12.84
N ALA A 115 -5.07 -12.63 -12.95
CA ALA A 115 -4.12 -12.87 -11.89
C ALA A 115 -3.45 -11.55 -11.42
N GLY A 116 -3.18 -10.61 -12.35
CA GLY A 116 -2.64 -9.30 -12.03
C GLY A 116 -3.56 -8.48 -11.11
N LEU A 117 -4.87 -8.47 -11.38
CA LEU A 117 -5.84 -7.81 -10.51
C LEU A 117 -5.92 -8.45 -9.12
N PHE A 118 -5.82 -9.77 -9.03
CA PHE A 118 -5.84 -10.49 -7.77
C PHE A 118 -4.55 -10.30 -6.95
N MET A 119 -3.39 -10.26 -7.62
CA MET A 119 -2.05 -10.27 -7.01
C MET A 119 -1.44 -8.88 -6.83
N TYR A 120 -2.01 -7.81 -7.42
CA TYR A 120 -1.38 -6.48 -7.33
C TYR A 120 -1.12 -5.97 -5.91
N PRO A 121 -1.87 -6.35 -4.85
CA PRO A 121 -1.54 -5.93 -3.49
C PRO A 121 -0.16 -6.44 -3.05
N VAL A 122 0.29 -7.59 -3.57
CA VAL A 122 1.61 -8.15 -3.29
C VAL A 122 2.69 -7.32 -4.00
N LEU A 123 2.44 -6.92 -5.25
CA LEU A 123 3.35 -6.03 -5.99
C LEU A 123 3.48 -4.66 -5.29
N MET A 124 2.37 -4.09 -4.81
CA MET A 124 2.40 -2.86 -4.02
C MET A 124 3.16 -3.05 -2.70
N GLY A 125 2.99 -4.20 -2.04
CA GLY A 125 3.80 -4.58 -0.88
C GLY A 125 5.29 -4.62 -1.21
N ALA A 126 5.66 -5.16 -2.38
CA ALA A 126 7.05 -5.20 -2.83
C ALA A 126 7.62 -3.80 -3.09
N ASP A 127 6.85 -2.88 -3.71
CA ASP A 127 7.25 -1.48 -3.90
C ASP A 127 7.63 -0.80 -2.59
N ILE A 128 6.85 -1.05 -1.54
CA ILE A 128 7.01 -0.44 -0.22
C ILE A 128 8.15 -1.11 0.57
N LEU A 129 8.15 -2.43 0.61
CA LEU A 129 9.05 -3.21 1.47
C LEU A 129 10.48 -3.29 0.92
N MET A 130 10.67 -3.15 -0.40
CA MET A 130 11.99 -3.13 -1.03
C MET A 130 12.90 -2.04 -0.44
N PHE A 131 12.33 -0.90 -0.10
CA PHE A 131 13.06 0.26 0.42
C PHE A 131 12.92 0.44 1.93
N LYS A 132 12.37 -0.57 2.64
CA LYS A 132 12.16 -0.52 4.09
C LYS A 132 11.43 0.76 4.51
N ALA A 133 10.40 1.16 3.76
CA ALA A 133 9.65 2.39 3.99
C ALA A 133 8.99 2.37 5.38
N HIS A 134 9.26 3.37 6.20
CA HIS A 134 8.65 3.51 7.52
C HIS A 134 7.25 4.13 7.42
N LYS A 135 7.08 5.11 6.54
CA LYS A 135 5.83 5.87 6.37
C LYS A 135 5.44 5.92 4.90
N VAL A 136 4.19 5.64 4.62
CA VAL A 136 3.64 5.67 3.28
C VAL A 136 2.45 6.62 3.27
N PRO A 137 2.59 7.83 2.69
CA PRO A 137 1.48 8.76 2.52
C PRO A 137 0.47 8.19 1.52
N VAL A 138 -0.76 7.98 1.97
CA VAL A 138 -1.82 7.38 1.15
C VAL A 138 -3.18 8.03 1.42
N GLY A 139 -4.08 7.93 0.47
CA GLY A 139 -5.50 8.19 0.69
C GLY A 139 -6.14 7.11 1.59
N ARG A 140 -7.27 7.43 2.22
CA ARG A 140 -7.99 6.50 3.11
C ARG A 140 -8.36 5.18 2.44
N ASP A 141 -8.64 5.21 1.14
CA ASP A 141 -8.96 4.04 0.31
C ASP A 141 -7.78 3.07 0.12
N GLN A 142 -6.55 3.52 0.39
CA GLN A 142 -5.32 2.72 0.25
C GLN A 142 -4.79 2.15 1.57
N VAL A 143 -5.39 2.48 2.71
CA VAL A 143 -4.93 2.03 4.03
C VAL A 143 -4.89 0.50 4.11
N GLN A 144 -5.90 -0.19 3.55
CA GLN A 144 -5.93 -1.65 3.52
C GLN A 144 -4.68 -2.25 2.85
N HIS A 145 -4.17 -1.64 1.79
CA HIS A 145 -2.97 -2.15 1.12
C HIS A 145 -1.72 -2.02 1.98
N ILE A 146 -1.63 -0.96 2.81
CA ILE A 146 -0.52 -0.82 3.75
C ILE A 146 -0.61 -1.87 4.86
N GLU A 147 -1.80 -2.15 5.39
CA GLU A 147 -2.01 -3.25 6.34
C GLU A 147 -1.66 -4.61 5.73
N MET A 148 -2.02 -4.84 4.47
CA MET A 148 -1.63 -6.07 3.76
C MET A 148 -0.10 -6.16 3.60
N ALA A 149 0.59 -5.06 3.29
CA ALA A 149 2.05 -5.03 3.22
C ALA A 149 2.69 -5.34 4.59
N ARG A 150 2.12 -4.85 5.69
CA ARG A 150 2.54 -5.19 7.07
C ARG A 150 2.38 -6.68 7.35
N ASP A 151 1.24 -7.27 6.98
CA ASP A 151 0.99 -8.71 7.14
C ASP A 151 1.99 -9.55 6.35
N MET A 152 2.31 -9.16 5.11
CA MET A 152 3.33 -9.82 4.29
C MET A 152 4.72 -9.73 4.92
N ALA A 153 5.10 -8.54 5.38
CA ALA A 153 6.38 -8.31 6.07
C ALA A 153 6.48 -9.15 7.36
N SER A 154 5.42 -9.18 8.16
CA SER A 154 5.36 -9.97 9.40
C SER A 154 5.48 -11.46 9.11
N SER A 155 4.78 -11.96 8.08
CA SER A 155 4.86 -13.38 7.68
C SER A 155 6.26 -13.75 7.21
N PHE A 156 6.90 -12.89 6.42
CA PHE A 156 8.27 -13.12 5.95
C PHE A 156 9.26 -13.08 7.12
N ASN A 157 9.19 -12.06 7.97
CA ASN A 157 10.05 -11.90 9.13
C ASN A 157 9.92 -13.09 10.11
N HIS A 158 8.71 -13.58 10.32
CA HIS A 158 8.47 -14.76 11.15
C HIS A 158 9.18 -16.02 10.63
N LEU A 159 9.19 -16.23 9.31
CA LEU A 159 9.74 -17.43 8.70
C LEU A 159 11.26 -17.36 8.52
N TYR A 160 11.78 -16.18 8.15
CA TYR A 160 13.15 -16.05 7.66
C TYR A 160 14.03 -15.12 8.49
N GLY A 161 13.49 -14.49 9.53
CA GLY A 161 14.18 -13.51 10.38
C GLY A 161 13.83 -12.07 10.02
N GLU A 162 14.18 -11.14 10.91
CA GLU A 162 13.85 -9.71 10.78
C GLU A 162 14.60 -9.05 9.61
N HIS A 163 13.92 -8.89 8.48
CA HIS A 163 14.43 -8.27 7.28
C HIS A 163 13.67 -6.98 6.92
N PHE A 164 12.36 -6.99 7.10
CA PHE A 164 11.47 -5.89 6.74
C PHE A 164 11.09 -5.03 7.95
N VAL A 165 11.02 -3.73 7.70
CA VAL A 165 10.35 -2.77 8.58
C VAL A 165 8.85 -2.83 8.28
N LEU A 166 8.00 -2.74 9.30
CA LEU A 166 6.55 -2.68 9.14
C LEU A 166 6.13 -1.25 8.77
N PRO A 167 5.63 -0.99 7.55
CA PRO A 167 5.26 0.34 7.12
C PRO A 167 4.03 0.87 7.85
N GLU A 168 3.94 2.19 8.02
CA GLU A 168 2.79 2.88 8.57
C GLU A 168 2.10 3.73 7.48
N ALA A 169 0.78 3.64 7.40
CA ALA A 169 -0.01 4.53 6.57
C ALA A 169 -0.03 5.93 7.19
N VAL A 170 0.28 6.95 6.40
CA VAL A 170 0.11 8.35 6.79
C VAL A 170 -1.04 8.93 5.97
N ILE A 171 -2.14 9.25 6.65
CA ILE A 171 -3.31 9.84 6.03
C ILE A 171 -3.21 11.36 6.21
N ASP A 172 -3.27 12.09 5.11
CA ASP A 172 -3.47 13.53 5.16
C ASP A 172 -4.96 13.82 5.16
N ASP A 173 -5.51 14.13 6.34
CA ASP A 173 -6.92 14.46 6.50
C ASP A 173 -7.28 15.83 5.90
N ASN A 174 -6.29 16.65 5.59
CA ASN A 174 -6.45 17.98 5.03
C ASN A 174 -6.30 18.02 3.50
N VAL A 175 -6.49 16.89 2.80
CA VAL A 175 -6.45 16.88 1.33
C VAL A 175 -7.53 17.82 0.79
N ALA A 176 -7.09 18.98 0.30
CA ALA A 176 -7.97 19.96 -0.30
C ALA A 176 -8.63 19.38 -1.56
N THR A 177 -9.94 19.31 -1.56
CA THR A 177 -10.72 18.96 -2.75
C THR A 177 -11.21 20.25 -3.40
N LEU A 178 -11.01 20.37 -4.72
CA LEU A 178 -11.53 21.51 -5.46
C LEU A 178 -12.91 21.20 -6.07
N PRO A 179 -13.80 22.20 -6.12
CA PRO A 179 -15.01 22.11 -6.94
C PRO A 179 -14.63 22.13 -8.43
N GLY A 180 -15.40 21.44 -9.25
CA GLY A 180 -15.32 21.48 -10.70
C GLY A 180 -16.14 22.61 -11.30
N LEU A 181 -16.24 22.62 -12.64
CA LEU A 181 -16.96 23.65 -13.43
C LEU A 181 -18.46 23.77 -13.04
N ASP A 182 -19.05 22.68 -12.55
CA ASP A 182 -20.45 22.54 -12.16
C ASP A 182 -20.68 22.70 -10.65
N GLY A 183 -19.66 23.07 -9.89
CA GLY A 183 -19.72 23.23 -8.43
C GLY A 183 -19.60 21.95 -7.62
N ARG A 184 -19.76 20.76 -8.24
CA ARG A 184 -19.51 19.47 -7.59
C ARG A 184 -17.99 19.23 -7.46
N LYS A 185 -17.60 18.27 -6.65
CA LYS A 185 -16.17 17.84 -6.55
C LYS A 185 -15.59 17.63 -7.96
N MET A 186 -14.43 18.23 -8.23
CA MET A 186 -13.72 18.07 -9.49
C MET A 186 -13.35 16.61 -9.74
N SER A 187 -13.86 16.04 -10.83
CA SER A 187 -13.63 14.63 -11.18
C SER A 187 -13.73 14.41 -12.69
N LYS A 188 -12.88 13.54 -13.23
CA LYS A 188 -12.96 13.11 -14.64
C LYS A 188 -14.30 12.44 -14.95
N SER A 189 -14.88 11.70 -14.00
CA SER A 189 -16.17 11.02 -14.15
C SER A 189 -17.36 11.98 -14.29
N TYR A 190 -17.21 13.23 -13.82
CA TYR A 190 -18.24 14.28 -13.97
C TYR A 190 -17.95 15.20 -15.15
N ASN A 191 -16.86 14.99 -15.86
CA ASN A 191 -16.42 15.87 -16.97
C ASN A 191 -16.40 17.37 -16.60
N ASN A 192 -16.07 17.68 -15.35
CA ASN A 192 -16.07 19.02 -14.76
C ASN A 192 -14.67 19.51 -14.38
N THR A 193 -13.62 18.92 -14.96
CA THR A 193 -12.23 19.19 -14.59
C THR A 193 -11.65 20.38 -15.35
N ILE A 194 -10.69 21.06 -14.70
CA ILE A 194 -9.79 22.02 -15.34
C ILE A 194 -8.42 21.33 -15.42
N PRO A 195 -7.93 20.99 -16.64
CA PRO A 195 -6.60 20.37 -16.82
C PRO A 195 -5.48 21.29 -16.33
N LEU A 196 -4.46 20.71 -15.68
CA LEU A 196 -3.41 21.50 -15.02
C LEU A 196 -2.62 22.39 -16.00
N PHE A 197 -2.25 21.85 -17.15
CA PHE A 197 -1.42 22.56 -18.13
C PHE A 197 -2.22 23.09 -19.34
N SER A 198 -3.48 23.46 -19.10
CA SER A 198 -4.28 24.16 -20.11
C SER A 198 -3.58 25.46 -20.58
N SER A 199 -3.64 25.76 -21.86
CA SER A 199 -3.21 27.08 -22.35
C SER A 199 -4.04 28.18 -21.67
N ARG A 200 -3.50 29.43 -21.67
CA ARG A 200 -4.23 30.55 -21.07
C ARG A 200 -5.62 30.76 -21.69
N ASP A 201 -5.74 30.60 -23.02
CA ASP A 201 -7.03 30.73 -23.71
C ASP A 201 -8.00 29.62 -23.34
N GLN A 202 -7.51 28.39 -23.20
CA GLN A 202 -8.32 27.26 -22.77
C GLN A 202 -8.74 27.43 -21.31
N LEU A 203 -7.82 27.85 -20.42
CA LEU A 203 -8.11 28.16 -19.04
C LEU A 203 -9.17 29.26 -18.90
N LYS A 204 -9.07 30.35 -19.73
CA LYS A 204 -10.07 31.42 -19.80
C LYS A 204 -11.44 30.92 -20.19
N LYS A 205 -11.55 30.03 -21.18
CA LYS A 205 -12.83 29.42 -21.59
C LYS A 205 -13.42 28.57 -20.46
N LEU A 206 -12.60 27.74 -19.82
CA LEU A 206 -13.05 26.86 -18.71
C LEU A 206 -13.50 27.67 -17.51
N ILE A 207 -12.73 28.66 -17.08
CA ILE A 207 -13.09 29.55 -15.96
C ILE A 207 -14.34 30.36 -16.32
N GLY A 208 -14.46 30.80 -17.57
CA GLY A 208 -15.66 31.47 -18.07
C GLY A 208 -16.94 30.65 -17.93
N SER A 209 -16.83 29.30 -18.04
CA SER A 209 -17.95 28.37 -17.89
C SER A 209 -18.26 27.96 -16.45
N LEU A 210 -17.47 28.41 -15.45
CA LEU A 210 -17.77 28.14 -14.04
C LEU A 210 -19.16 28.62 -13.69
N LEU A 211 -19.89 27.74 -13.02
CA LEU A 211 -21.24 28.05 -12.54
C LEU A 211 -21.19 29.16 -11.48
N THR A 212 -21.99 30.20 -11.67
CA THR A 212 -22.18 31.32 -10.75
C THR A 212 -23.69 31.55 -10.59
N ASP A 213 -24.08 32.24 -9.52
CA ASP A 213 -25.48 32.62 -9.33
C ASP A 213 -25.91 33.79 -10.25
N SER A 214 -27.14 34.23 -10.15
CA SER A 214 -27.74 35.27 -10.98
C SER A 214 -27.61 36.70 -10.41
N ARG A 215 -26.84 36.91 -9.33
CA ARG A 215 -26.68 38.23 -8.69
C ARG A 215 -25.98 39.21 -9.65
N ALA A 216 -26.59 40.39 -9.74
CA ALA A 216 -26.09 41.45 -10.61
C ALA A 216 -24.82 42.13 -10.07
N PRO A 217 -24.06 42.88 -10.88
CA PRO A 217 -23.02 43.78 -10.39
C PRO A 217 -23.57 44.74 -9.33
N GLY A 218 -22.81 44.94 -8.25
CA GLY A 218 -23.23 45.77 -7.10
C GLY A 218 -24.03 45.05 -6.03
N GLU A 219 -24.52 43.82 -6.29
CA GLU A 219 -25.15 42.99 -5.27
C GLU A 219 -24.09 42.17 -4.53
N PRO A 220 -24.08 42.20 -3.18
CA PRO A 220 -23.18 41.37 -2.38
C PRO A 220 -23.31 39.89 -2.71
N LYS A 221 -22.16 39.21 -2.77
CA LYS A 221 -22.05 37.77 -3.14
C LYS A 221 -21.51 36.98 -1.97
N ASP A 222 -21.97 35.73 -1.84
CA ASP A 222 -21.48 34.81 -0.83
C ASP A 222 -20.24 34.09 -1.31
N THR A 223 -19.25 33.98 -0.42
CA THR A 223 -18.07 33.18 -0.64
C THR A 223 -18.31 31.72 -0.31
N GLU A 224 -19.25 31.45 0.60
CA GLU A 224 -19.64 30.09 0.98
C GLU A 224 -20.38 29.42 -0.20
N GLY A 225 -19.95 28.19 -0.56
CA GLY A 225 -20.51 27.47 -1.70
C GLY A 225 -20.07 27.98 -3.08
N SER A 226 -19.32 29.10 -3.18
CA SER A 226 -18.81 29.62 -4.44
C SER A 226 -17.62 28.78 -4.93
N ALA A 227 -17.81 28.03 -6.02
CA ALA A 227 -16.75 27.25 -6.66
C ALA A 227 -15.59 28.15 -7.09
N LEU A 228 -15.88 29.32 -7.62
CA LEU A 228 -14.90 30.32 -8.04
C LEU A 228 -14.02 30.75 -6.84
N PHE A 229 -14.65 31.10 -5.73
CA PHE A 229 -13.94 31.54 -4.53
C PHE A 229 -13.07 30.44 -3.94
N GLN A 230 -13.58 29.20 -3.88
CA GLN A 230 -12.83 28.04 -3.36
C GLN A 230 -11.60 27.72 -4.24
N ILE A 231 -11.75 27.78 -5.56
CA ILE A 231 -10.62 27.58 -6.47
C ILE A 231 -9.59 28.71 -6.27
N TYR A 232 -10.04 29.97 -6.21
CA TYR A 232 -9.15 31.12 -5.98
C TYR A 232 -8.36 30.98 -4.67
N GLN A 233 -9.04 30.66 -3.58
CA GLN A 233 -8.43 30.47 -2.27
C GLN A 233 -7.33 29.39 -2.27
N ALA A 234 -7.46 28.36 -3.09
CA ALA A 234 -6.47 27.30 -3.22
C ALA A 234 -5.16 27.75 -3.89
N PHE A 235 -5.18 28.85 -4.63
CA PHE A 235 -4.02 29.40 -5.35
C PHE A 235 -3.54 30.76 -4.81
N ALA A 236 -4.36 31.44 -4.02
CA ALA A 236 -4.11 32.79 -3.50
C ALA A 236 -3.44 32.76 -2.12
N THR A 237 -2.78 33.87 -1.77
CA THR A 237 -2.34 34.11 -0.40
C THR A 237 -3.54 34.43 0.50
N PRO A 238 -3.38 34.38 1.85
CA PRO A 238 -4.43 34.83 2.78
C PRO A 238 -4.90 36.26 2.50
N GLU A 239 -3.96 37.18 2.21
CA GLU A 239 -4.23 38.60 1.92
C GLU A 239 -5.03 38.78 0.64
N GLU A 240 -4.65 38.07 -0.42
CA GLU A 240 -5.36 38.05 -1.71
C GLU A 240 -6.76 37.46 -1.55
N THR A 241 -6.88 36.39 -0.76
CA THR A 241 -8.18 35.74 -0.46
C THR A 241 -9.11 36.73 0.24
N GLU A 242 -8.60 37.47 1.21
CA GLU A 242 -9.39 38.47 1.93
C GLU A 242 -9.75 39.66 1.04
N ALA A 243 -8.89 40.06 0.13
CA ALA A 243 -9.22 41.08 -0.85
C ALA A 243 -10.38 40.67 -1.77
N LEU A 244 -10.38 39.41 -2.26
CA LEU A 244 -11.50 38.90 -3.06
C LEU A 244 -12.77 38.76 -2.20
N ARG A 245 -12.67 38.39 -0.93
CA ARG A 245 -13.82 38.32 0.00
C ARG A 245 -14.50 39.70 0.13
N ARG A 246 -13.71 40.76 0.29
CA ARG A 246 -14.24 42.12 0.32
C ARG A 246 -14.91 42.52 -0.98
N ALA A 247 -14.28 42.22 -2.11
CA ALA A 247 -14.86 42.48 -3.43
C ALA A 247 -16.20 41.74 -3.64
N TYR A 248 -16.34 40.53 -3.09
CA TYR A 248 -17.61 39.80 -3.09
C TYR A 248 -18.70 40.54 -2.27
N ALA A 249 -18.33 41.01 -1.07
CA ALA A 249 -19.23 41.79 -0.21
C ALA A 249 -19.63 43.15 -0.86
N GLU A 250 -18.73 43.74 -1.63
CA GLU A 250 -18.96 44.99 -2.37
C GLU A 250 -19.69 44.78 -3.70
N GLY A 251 -19.97 43.53 -4.08
CA GLY A 251 -20.78 43.21 -5.26
C GLY A 251 -20.00 43.17 -6.59
N ILE A 252 -18.75 42.66 -6.58
CA ILE A 252 -17.95 42.48 -7.81
C ILE A 252 -18.76 41.78 -8.92
N ALA A 253 -18.63 42.21 -10.16
CA ALA A 253 -19.25 41.52 -11.28
C ALA A 253 -18.65 40.12 -11.49
N TRP A 254 -19.48 39.13 -11.84
CA TRP A 254 -19.00 37.75 -12.06
C TRP A 254 -17.91 37.66 -13.14
N GLY A 255 -18.00 38.48 -14.19
CA GLY A 255 -16.96 38.58 -15.23
C GLY A 255 -15.60 39.01 -14.66
N ASP A 256 -15.61 40.02 -13.76
CA ASP A 256 -14.38 40.51 -13.12
C ASP A 256 -13.83 39.50 -12.12
N ALA A 257 -14.69 38.85 -11.34
CA ALA A 257 -14.27 37.80 -10.42
C ALA A 257 -13.63 36.60 -11.17
N LYS A 258 -14.19 36.20 -12.33
CA LYS A 258 -13.60 35.17 -13.20
C LYS A 258 -12.25 35.61 -13.78
N GLN A 259 -12.11 36.90 -14.13
CA GLN A 259 -10.82 37.43 -14.59
C GLN A 259 -9.76 37.41 -13.50
N VAL A 260 -10.11 37.79 -12.25
CA VAL A 260 -9.22 37.71 -11.09
C VAL A 260 -8.78 36.26 -10.84
N LEU A 261 -9.70 35.31 -10.93
CA LEU A 261 -9.38 33.87 -10.80
C LEU A 261 -8.43 33.42 -11.92
N LEU A 262 -8.71 33.79 -13.17
CA LEU A 262 -7.88 33.43 -14.32
C LEU A 262 -6.44 33.92 -14.13
N GLU A 263 -6.26 35.18 -13.76
CA GLU A 263 -4.94 35.77 -13.58
C GLU A 263 -4.17 35.08 -12.47
N ARG A 264 -4.83 34.82 -11.34
CA ARG A 264 -4.17 34.17 -10.20
C ARG A 264 -3.77 32.73 -10.51
N VAL A 265 -4.65 31.95 -11.10
CA VAL A 265 -4.35 30.57 -11.48
C VAL A 265 -3.27 30.52 -12.55
N ASP A 266 -3.36 31.35 -13.60
CA ASP A 266 -2.37 31.38 -14.67
C ASP A 266 -1.00 31.84 -14.16
N GLN A 267 -0.93 32.80 -13.26
CA GLN A 267 0.33 33.23 -12.63
C GLN A 267 1.08 32.08 -11.94
N VAL A 268 0.35 31.16 -11.31
CA VAL A 268 0.94 29.99 -10.64
C VAL A 268 1.29 28.91 -11.67
N ILE A 269 0.43 28.70 -12.67
CA ILE A 269 0.54 27.57 -13.61
C ILE A 269 1.45 27.88 -14.79
N ALA A 270 1.55 29.12 -15.26
CA ALA A 270 2.30 29.46 -16.46
C ALA A 270 3.78 28.98 -16.41
N PRO A 271 4.54 29.20 -15.33
CA PRO A 271 5.91 28.69 -15.26
C PRO A 271 5.98 27.15 -15.30
N MET A 272 5.02 26.47 -14.63
CA MET A 272 4.94 25.01 -14.65
C MET A 272 4.54 24.48 -16.03
N ARG A 273 3.66 25.18 -16.73
CA ARG A 273 3.25 24.85 -18.11
C ARG A 273 4.44 24.93 -19.06
N GLU A 274 5.21 26.00 -19.00
CA GLU A 274 6.42 26.16 -19.82
C GLU A 274 7.42 25.04 -19.58
N GLN A 275 7.64 24.70 -18.32
CA GLN A 275 8.52 23.59 -17.94
C GLN A 275 7.96 22.24 -18.42
N TYR A 276 6.66 21.99 -18.27
CA TYR A 276 5.99 20.80 -18.76
C TYR A 276 6.14 20.64 -20.27
N GLU A 277 5.86 21.70 -21.04
CA GLU A 277 6.02 21.70 -22.51
C GLU A 277 7.47 21.44 -22.92
N SER A 278 8.43 22.07 -22.24
CA SER A 278 9.84 21.81 -22.47
C SER A 278 10.21 20.34 -22.23
N LEU A 279 9.71 19.73 -21.15
CA LEU A 279 9.98 18.33 -20.80
C LEU A 279 9.32 17.36 -21.79
N ILE A 280 8.08 17.62 -22.20
CA ILE A 280 7.37 16.78 -23.19
C ILE A 280 8.06 16.81 -24.56
N ASN A 281 8.61 17.95 -24.95
CA ASN A 281 9.34 18.10 -26.21
C ASN A 281 10.77 17.54 -26.14
N HIS A 282 11.27 17.22 -24.94
CA HIS A 282 12.60 16.64 -24.69
C HIS A 282 12.50 15.40 -23.81
N PRO A 283 11.84 14.32 -24.25
CA PRO A 283 11.61 13.11 -23.44
C PRO A 283 12.91 12.42 -22.98
N GLU A 284 14.01 12.61 -23.72
CA GLU A 284 15.35 12.13 -23.35
C GLU A 284 15.82 12.67 -22.00
N ARG A 285 15.42 13.87 -21.62
CA ARG A 285 15.75 14.49 -20.32
C ARG A 285 15.01 13.78 -19.18
N ILE A 286 13.73 13.44 -19.40
CA ILE A 286 12.95 12.67 -18.44
C ILE A 286 13.54 11.27 -18.28
N GLU A 287 13.84 10.61 -19.41
CA GLU A 287 14.45 9.27 -19.38
C GLU A 287 15.76 9.27 -18.56
N GLN A 288 16.64 10.26 -18.78
CA GLN A 288 17.87 10.38 -18.02
C GLN A 288 17.62 10.55 -16.51
N ILE A 289 16.65 11.39 -16.12
CA ILE A 289 16.27 11.61 -14.72
C ILE A 289 15.78 10.30 -14.09
N LEU A 290 14.91 9.57 -14.78
CA LEU A 290 14.36 8.30 -14.28
C LEU A 290 15.42 7.22 -14.15
N LEU A 291 16.34 7.11 -15.10
CA LEU A 291 17.45 6.15 -15.02
C LEU A 291 18.43 6.49 -13.89
N GLN A 292 18.75 7.75 -13.65
CA GLN A 292 19.55 8.17 -12.50
C GLN A 292 18.83 7.86 -11.18
N GLY A 293 17.52 8.06 -11.13
CA GLY A 293 16.70 7.67 -10.00
C GLY A 293 16.70 6.15 -9.77
N ALA A 294 16.62 5.38 -10.86
CA ALA A 294 16.70 3.92 -10.81
C ALA A 294 18.05 3.44 -10.30
N GLU A 295 19.16 4.05 -10.74
CA GLU A 295 20.50 3.73 -10.22
C GLU A 295 20.58 3.93 -8.69
N ARG A 296 20.05 5.06 -8.19
CA ARG A 296 20.00 5.33 -6.74
C ARG A 296 19.10 4.33 -6.01
N ALA A 297 17.94 4.01 -6.56
CA ALA A 297 17.04 3.00 -5.98
C ALA A 297 17.69 1.62 -5.95
N ARG A 298 18.35 1.19 -7.04
CA ARG A 298 19.00 -0.10 -7.14
C ARG A 298 20.26 -0.22 -6.28
N ALA A 299 20.91 0.88 -5.96
CA ALA A 299 22.01 0.89 -4.98
C ALA A 299 21.55 0.39 -3.60
N LEU A 300 20.25 0.52 -3.27
CA LEU A 300 19.62 -0.03 -2.08
C LEU A 300 18.98 -1.40 -2.34
N ALA A 301 18.23 -1.53 -3.42
CA ALA A 301 17.46 -2.73 -3.75
C ALA A 301 18.34 -3.94 -4.06
N THR A 302 19.43 -3.76 -4.84
CA THR A 302 20.28 -4.87 -5.27
C THR A 302 21.00 -5.59 -4.11
N PRO A 303 21.63 -4.92 -3.14
CA PRO A 303 22.18 -5.63 -1.99
C PRO A 303 21.08 -6.25 -1.11
N PHE A 304 19.93 -5.59 -0.97
CA PHE A 304 18.84 -6.11 -0.15
C PHE A 304 18.19 -7.36 -0.76
N ILE A 305 17.95 -7.41 -2.08
CA ILE A 305 17.41 -8.63 -2.69
C ILE A 305 18.40 -9.81 -2.59
N LYS A 306 19.72 -9.55 -2.62
CA LYS A 306 20.73 -10.58 -2.38
C LYS A 306 20.68 -11.12 -0.94
N GLU A 307 20.46 -10.24 0.03
CA GLU A 307 20.22 -10.62 1.43
C GLU A 307 18.99 -11.53 1.54
N LEU A 308 17.86 -11.13 0.93
CA LEU A 308 16.62 -11.90 0.94
C LEU A 308 16.77 -13.26 0.23
N ARG A 309 17.46 -13.31 -0.91
CA ARG A 309 17.79 -14.60 -1.57
C ARG A 309 18.51 -15.55 -0.62
N SER A 310 19.49 -15.02 0.12
CA SER A 310 20.21 -15.83 1.11
C SER A 310 19.31 -16.28 2.26
N ALA A 311 18.42 -15.41 2.74
CA ALA A 311 17.49 -15.72 3.81
C ALA A 311 16.52 -16.85 3.44
N VAL A 312 15.99 -16.83 2.21
CA VAL A 312 15.06 -17.87 1.71
C VAL A 312 15.77 -19.11 1.14
N GLY A 313 17.11 -19.16 1.19
CA GLY A 313 17.90 -20.31 0.73
C GLY A 313 18.28 -20.29 -0.75
N LEU A 314 17.96 -19.25 -1.50
CA LEU A 314 18.35 -19.05 -2.90
C LEU A 314 19.79 -18.47 -3.00
N ARG A 315 20.77 -19.27 -2.64
CA ARG A 315 22.18 -18.85 -2.56
C ARG A 315 23.09 -19.77 -3.35
N SER A 316 24.33 -19.32 -3.59
CA SER A 316 25.36 -20.13 -4.23
C SER A 316 25.62 -21.42 -3.43
N LEU A 317 25.61 -22.57 -4.11
CA LEU A 317 25.93 -23.86 -3.50
C LEU A 317 27.36 -23.91 -2.92
N ALA A 318 28.28 -23.12 -3.48
CA ALA A 318 29.64 -22.97 -2.95
C ALA A 318 29.70 -22.34 -1.55
N GLN A 319 28.64 -21.64 -1.12
CA GLN A 319 28.55 -21.01 0.21
C GLN A 319 27.94 -21.93 1.29
N THR A 320 27.40 -23.10 0.90
CA THR A 320 26.75 -24.03 1.84
C THR A 320 27.74 -24.70 2.80
N SER A 321 29.01 -24.77 2.49
CA SER A 321 30.02 -25.38 3.37
C SER A 321 30.49 -24.49 4.53
N ALA A 322 30.32 -23.17 4.42
CA ALA A 322 30.78 -22.22 5.46
C ALA A 322 29.68 -21.78 6.45
N ALA A 323 28.40 -21.89 6.06
CA ALA A 323 27.26 -21.35 6.84
C ALA A 323 26.60 -22.37 7.77
N GLN A 324 27.04 -23.62 7.77
CA GLN A 324 26.49 -24.66 8.66
C GLN A 324 27.02 -24.60 10.10
N SER A 325 27.91 -23.67 10.46
CA SER A 325 28.57 -23.67 11.76
C SER A 325 28.08 -22.62 12.77
N THR A 326 27.05 -21.79 12.50
CA THR A 326 26.67 -20.72 13.44
C THR A 326 25.16 -20.42 13.59
N LYS A 327 24.27 -21.35 13.30
CA LYS A 327 22.95 -21.33 13.96
C LYS A 327 22.90 -22.50 14.92
N ALA A 328 23.05 -22.21 16.21
CA ALA A 328 22.51 -23.10 17.24
C ALA A 328 21.08 -23.39 16.82
N ALA A 329 20.84 -24.63 16.41
CA ALA A 329 19.48 -25.09 16.13
C ALA A 329 18.63 -24.71 17.33
N LYS A 330 17.60 -23.88 17.15
CA LYS A 330 16.52 -23.84 18.15
C LYS A 330 16.12 -25.30 18.35
N VAL A 331 16.40 -25.82 19.52
CA VAL A 331 15.96 -27.16 19.86
C VAL A 331 14.47 -27.17 19.64
N ALA A 332 14.04 -27.90 18.60
CA ALA A 332 12.62 -28.01 18.33
C ALA A 332 12.00 -28.63 19.60
N LEU A 333 11.00 -27.99 20.15
CA LEU A 333 10.31 -28.46 21.35
C LEU A 333 9.12 -29.32 20.93
N PRO A 334 8.74 -30.30 21.73
CA PRO A 334 7.46 -31.00 21.58
C PRO A 334 6.33 -30.01 21.55
N SER A 335 5.22 -30.31 20.89
CA SER A 335 4.09 -29.38 20.75
C SER A 335 2.75 -30.09 20.84
N PHE A 336 1.76 -29.41 21.46
CA PHE A 336 0.37 -29.83 21.41
C PHE A 336 -0.32 -29.23 20.19
N LYS A 337 -1.15 -30.04 19.50
CA LYS A 337 -2.07 -29.58 18.45
C LYS A 337 -3.48 -29.99 18.82
N GLN A 338 -4.39 -29.01 18.90
CA GLN A 338 -5.83 -29.25 19.10
C GLN A 338 -6.51 -29.20 17.74
N TYR A 339 -7.48 -30.07 17.50
CA TYR A 339 -8.21 -30.16 16.23
C TYR A 339 -9.64 -30.67 16.45
N ARG A 340 -10.47 -30.56 15.46
CA ARG A 340 -11.84 -31.07 15.47
C ARG A 340 -11.97 -32.14 14.37
N GLU A 341 -12.64 -33.25 14.68
CA GLU A 341 -12.92 -34.31 13.72
C GLU A 341 -14.34 -34.25 13.15
N ALA A 342 -14.61 -35.14 12.20
CA ALA A 342 -15.90 -35.20 11.47
C ALA A 342 -17.09 -35.58 12.38
N ASP A 343 -16.82 -36.23 13.53
CA ASP A 343 -17.82 -36.55 14.58
C ASP A 343 -18.24 -35.32 15.40
N GLY A 344 -17.65 -34.15 15.11
CA GLY A 344 -17.95 -32.91 15.78
C GLY A 344 -17.25 -32.66 17.09
N LYS A 345 -16.49 -33.64 17.58
CA LYS A 345 -15.75 -33.56 18.84
C LYS A 345 -14.36 -32.90 18.67
N PHE A 346 -13.79 -32.50 19.81
CA PHE A 346 -12.49 -31.83 19.86
C PHE A 346 -11.44 -32.78 20.42
N TYR A 347 -10.30 -32.84 19.77
CA TYR A 347 -9.19 -33.71 20.07
C TYR A 347 -7.91 -32.91 20.27
N PHE A 348 -6.93 -33.50 20.94
CA PHE A 348 -5.56 -32.98 20.89
C PHE A 348 -4.56 -34.12 20.67
N LYS A 349 -3.38 -33.75 20.20
CA LYS A 349 -2.23 -34.62 20.05
C LYS A 349 -0.96 -33.94 20.52
N LEU A 350 -0.06 -34.70 21.17
CA LEU A 350 1.30 -34.29 21.48
C LEU A 350 2.23 -34.84 20.40
N LEU A 351 3.01 -33.97 19.80
CA LEU A 351 4.05 -34.33 18.84
C LEU A 351 5.42 -34.15 19.49
N ALA A 352 6.34 -35.08 19.24
CA ALA A 352 7.74 -34.92 19.55
C ALA A 352 8.37 -33.77 18.71
N ALA A 353 9.57 -33.37 19.06
CA ALA A 353 10.34 -32.36 18.34
C ALA A 353 10.59 -32.71 16.87
N ASP A 354 10.67 -33.99 16.52
CA ASP A 354 10.80 -34.54 15.17
C ASP A 354 9.46 -34.69 14.42
N GLY A 355 8.33 -34.35 15.06
CA GLY A 355 6.98 -34.46 14.50
C GLY A 355 6.31 -35.83 14.72
N ARG A 356 6.95 -36.79 15.35
CA ARG A 356 6.40 -38.10 15.70
C ARG A 356 5.27 -37.94 16.71
N LEU A 357 4.16 -38.64 16.50
CA LEU A 357 3.01 -38.66 17.42
C LEU A 357 3.36 -39.42 18.71
N LEU A 358 3.26 -38.73 19.84
CA LEU A 358 3.55 -39.29 21.17
C LEU A 358 2.28 -39.61 21.97
N LEU A 359 1.24 -38.81 21.86
CA LEU A 359 0.02 -38.92 22.61
C LEU A 359 -1.15 -38.37 21.81
N GLN A 360 -2.31 -39.01 21.94
CA GLN A 360 -3.57 -38.55 21.35
C GLN A 360 -4.69 -38.65 22.40
N SER A 361 -5.60 -37.67 22.37
CA SER A 361 -6.78 -37.73 23.25
C SER A 361 -7.92 -38.51 22.61
N THR A 362 -8.87 -38.95 23.46
CA THR A 362 -10.25 -39.25 23.03
C THR A 362 -11.01 -37.93 22.78
N GLY A 363 -12.22 -38.00 22.21
CA GLY A 363 -13.00 -36.80 21.82
C GLY A 363 -13.67 -36.11 22.99
N PHE A 364 -13.46 -34.80 23.11
CA PHE A 364 -14.13 -33.92 24.08
C PHE A 364 -15.35 -33.23 23.44
N ALA A 365 -16.37 -32.91 24.25
CA ALA A 365 -17.57 -32.23 23.76
C ALA A 365 -17.33 -30.77 23.43
N ALA A 366 -16.40 -30.09 24.12
CA ALA A 366 -16.11 -28.70 23.94
C ALA A 366 -14.60 -28.43 23.77
N PRO A 367 -14.21 -27.39 22.98
CA PRO A 367 -12.78 -27.06 22.79
C PRO A 367 -12.10 -26.61 24.07
N LYS A 368 -12.85 -26.04 25.02
CA LYS A 368 -12.36 -25.61 26.31
C LYS A 368 -11.91 -26.81 27.19
N GLU A 369 -12.62 -27.92 27.10
CA GLU A 369 -12.28 -29.15 27.86
C GLU A 369 -10.97 -29.75 27.36
N ALA A 370 -10.79 -29.83 26.03
CA ALA A 370 -9.54 -30.30 25.45
C ALA A 370 -8.36 -29.37 25.83
N GLY A 371 -8.58 -28.05 25.83
CA GLY A 371 -7.58 -27.08 26.27
C GLY A 371 -7.22 -27.18 27.73
N GLN A 372 -8.18 -27.47 28.61
CA GLN A 372 -7.95 -27.69 30.03
C GLN A 372 -7.14 -28.97 30.27
N ALA A 373 -7.42 -30.06 29.57
CA ALA A 373 -6.64 -31.28 29.64
C ALA A 373 -5.18 -31.08 29.17
N ILE A 374 -4.94 -30.30 28.10
CA ILE A 374 -3.59 -29.90 27.68
C ILE A 374 -2.88 -29.12 28.80
N ALA A 375 -3.54 -28.11 29.38
CA ALA A 375 -2.97 -27.32 30.46
C ALA A 375 -2.62 -28.16 31.69
N GLN A 376 -3.44 -29.14 32.04
CA GLN A 376 -3.15 -30.10 33.11
C GLN A 376 -1.91 -30.94 32.81
N LEU A 377 -1.81 -31.49 31.59
CA LEU A 377 -0.64 -32.28 31.16
C LEU A 377 0.66 -31.48 31.15
N GLN A 378 0.59 -30.17 30.96
CA GLN A 378 1.76 -29.28 31.00
C GLN A 378 2.15 -28.84 32.41
N ALA A 379 1.21 -28.82 33.35
CA ALA A 379 1.42 -28.28 34.69
C ALA A 379 1.78 -29.35 35.77
N GLN A 380 1.37 -30.61 35.59
CA GLN A 380 1.44 -31.64 36.64
C GLN A 380 2.10 -32.92 36.16
N ALA A 381 3.08 -33.40 36.87
CA ALA A 381 3.85 -34.60 36.53
C ALA A 381 3.01 -35.89 36.51
N ASP A 382 1.93 -35.96 37.29
CA ASP A 382 1.03 -37.12 37.43
C ASP A 382 -0.26 -36.98 36.58
N ALA A 383 -0.40 -35.92 35.79
CA ALA A 383 -1.59 -35.68 34.99
C ALA A 383 -1.86 -36.77 33.92
N LEU A 384 -0.83 -37.48 33.48
CA LEU A 384 -1.00 -38.62 32.56
C LEU A 384 -1.86 -39.73 33.21
N ALA A 385 -1.65 -40.04 34.48
CA ALA A 385 -2.45 -41.03 35.19
C ALA A 385 -3.87 -40.54 35.48
N GLN A 386 -4.03 -39.25 35.81
CA GLN A 386 -5.33 -38.65 36.11
C GLN A 386 -6.22 -38.54 34.85
N LEU A 387 -5.61 -38.31 33.70
CA LEU A 387 -6.31 -38.16 32.42
C LEU A 387 -6.34 -39.46 31.58
N ALA A 388 -5.90 -40.59 32.11
CA ALA A 388 -5.75 -41.84 31.37
C ALA A 388 -7.02 -42.27 30.59
N GLN A 389 -8.21 -42.03 31.14
CA GLN A 389 -9.50 -42.32 30.48
C GLN A 389 -9.80 -41.43 29.25
N HIS A 390 -9.10 -40.31 29.15
CA HIS A 390 -9.23 -39.35 28.04
C HIS A 390 -8.07 -39.42 27.05
N LEU A 391 -7.19 -40.39 27.20
CA LEU A 391 -6.02 -40.59 26.35
C LEU A 391 -6.15 -41.89 25.59
N ALA A 392 -5.85 -41.84 24.28
CA ALA A 392 -5.80 -43.00 23.41
C ALA A 392 -4.34 -43.47 23.29
N PRO A 393 -4.06 -44.78 23.46
CA PRO A 393 -2.72 -45.32 23.30
C PRO A 393 -2.23 -45.14 21.84
N VAL A 394 -0.96 -44.79 21.71
CA VAL A 394 -0.28 -44.70 20.41
C VAL A 394 0.65 -45.89 20.29
N GLU A 395 0.45 -46.73 19.27
CA GLU A 395 1.22 -47.95 19.07
C GLU A 395 2.72 -47.64 18.93
N GLY A 396 3.56 -48.36 19.66
CA GLY A 396 5.03 -48.20 19.60
C GLY A 396 5.60 -46.99 20.34
N VAL A 397 4.80 -46.29 21.18
CA VAL A 397 5.28 -45.18 22.00
C VAL A 397 5.37 -45.60 23.46
N ASP A 398 6.56 -45.41 24.06
CA ASP A 398 6.77 -45.66 25.49
C ASP A 398 6.27 -44.46 26.34
N THR A 399 5.71 -44.73 27.49
CA THR A 399 5.30 -43.74 28.48
C THR A 399 6.47 -42.82 28.87
N ALA A 400 7.69 -43.33 28.85
CA ALA A 400 8.90 -42.55 29.12
C ALA A 400 9.13 -41.44 28.07
N ASP A 401 8.85 -41.71 26.79
CA ASP A 401 8.95 -40.72 25.69
C ASP A 401 7.94 -39.57 25.88
N VAL A 402 6.71 -39.91 26.29
CA VAL A 402 5.66 -38.92 26.57
C VAL A 402 6.05 -38.05 27.77
N GLN A 403 6.55 -38.67 28.85
CA GLN A 403 7.01 -37.94 30.05
C GLN A 403 8.17 -37.00 29.73
N ALA A 404 9.15 -37.45 28.97
CA ALA A 404 10.28 -36.63 28.54
C ALA A 404 9.83 -35.40 27.72
N ALA A 405 8.85 -35.59 26.83
CA ALA A 405 8.29 -34.48 26.03
C ALA A 405 7.54 -33.46 26.88
N LEU A 406 6.76 -33.93 27.88
CA LEU A 406 6.05 -33.05 28.81
C LEU A 406 7.01 -32.26 29.70
N GLN A 407 8.08 -32.90 30.19
CA GLN A 407 9.14 -32.24 30.98
C GLN A 407 9.86 -31.16 30.15
N ALA A 408 10.16 -31.45 28.89
CA ALA A 408 10.78 -30.47 27.99
C ALA A 408 9.88 -29.22 27.78
N LEU A 409 8.56 -29.43 27.66
CA LEU A 409 7.59 -28.31 27.54
C LEU A 409 7.48 -27.53 28.86
N ALA A 410 7.46 -28.19 29.99
CA ALA A 410 7.40 -27.53 31.30
C ALA A 410 8.66 -26.69 31.57
N ALA A 411 9.84 -27.20 31.22
CA ALA A 411 11.10 -26.48 31.36
C ALA A 411 11.15 -25.21 30.45
N ALA A 412 10.59 -25.28 29.22
CA ALA A 412 10.54 -24.18 28.31
C ALA A 412 9.53 -23.07 28.72
N ASN A 413 8.48 -23.40 29.45
CA ASN A 413 7.49 -22.44 29.94
C ASN A 413 7.92 -21.71 31.23
N ASN A 414 8.94 -22.20 31.93
CA ASN A 414 9.44 -21.65 33.18
C ASN A 414 10.77 -20.87 33.04
N GLY A 415 11.32 -20.75 31.84
CA GLY A 415 12.51 -19.93 31.49
C GLY A 415 12.16 -18.78 30.61
#